data_aa0ef807f3733d538db3df7a9d178487
#
_entry.id   aa0ef807f3733d538db3df7a9d178487
#
_cell.length_a   1.000
_cell.length_b   1.000
_cell.length_c   1.000
_cell.angle_alpha   90.00
_cell.angle_beta   90.00
_cell.angle_gamma   90.00
#
_symmetry.space_group_name_H-M   'P 1'
#
loop_
_entity.id
_entity.type
_entity.pdbx_description
1 polymer ?
#
loop_
_entity_poly.entity_id
_entity_poly.type
_entity_poly.pdbx_seq_one_letter_code
_entity_poly.pdbx_strand_id
1 'polypeptide(L)'
;MKIAYFDCFSGASGDMILGSLIDAGFNREKLTEELKKLGISNYELDSKKVLRSQITGTKFDVLIKEDKIDNEHNRKRTLKIISGIINESTLGEGVKRDSIKIFENLAKAEAKIHNTSPEEVHFHEVGAVDSIIDIVG
;
A
#
# COMPACT_ATOMS: atom_id res chain seq x y z
N MET A 1 23.32 11.23 -11.16
CA MET A 1 21.91 11.30 -10.74
C MET A 1 21.18 10.10 -11.33
N LYS A 2 20.38 9.39 -10.55
CA LYS A 2 19.52 8.29 -11.05
C LYS A 2 18.10 8.85 -11.18
N ILE A 3 17.41 8.58 -12.28
CA ILE A 3 16.04 9.01 -12.55
C ILE A 3 15.22 7.75 -12.81
N ALA A 4 14.04 7.64 -12.19
CA ALA A 4 13.03 6.63 -12.52
C ALA A 4 11.98 7.28 -13.43
N TYR A 5 11.68 6.66 -14.55
CA TYR A 5 10.60 7.05 -15.46
C TYR A 5 9.59 5.90 -15.52
N PHE A 6 8.34 6.20 -15.21
CA PHE A 6 7.24 5.23 -15.26
C PHE A 6 6.34 5.55 -16.44
N ASP A 7 6.26 4.63 -17.40
CA ASP A 7 5.31 4.70 -18.52
C ASP A 7 4.11 3.79 -18.21
N CYS A 8 3.11 4.37 -17.56
CA CYS A 8 1.95 3.64 -17.03
C CYS A 8 0.72 3.81 -17.93
N PHE A 9 0.83 3.50 -19.23
CA PHE A 9 -0.26 3.66 -20.21
C PHE A 9 -1.53 2.85 -19.85
N SER A 10 -1.40 1.77 -19.08
CA SER A 10 -2.51 0.94 -18.58
C SER A 10 -2.73 1.08 -17.07
N GLY A 11 -2.07 2.04 -16.42
CA GLY A 11 -2.04 2.19 -14.98
C GLY A 11 -0.98 1.28 -14.34
N ALA A 12 -0.71 1.52 -13.07
CA ALA A 12 0.15 0.69 -12.23
C ALA A 12 -0.41 0.65 -10.82
N SER A 13 -0.41 -0.52 -10.19
CA SER A 13 -0.71 -0.70 -8.77
C SER A 13 0.55 -0.53 -7.91
N GLY A 14 0.40 -0.36 -6.59
CA GLY A 14 1.51 -0.17 -5.67
C GLY A 14 2.48 -1.35 -5.67
N ASP A 15 1.97 -2.58 -5.67
CA ASP A 15 2.77 -3.80 -5.76
C ASP A 15 3.62 -3.86 -7.06
N MET A 16 3.07 -3.39 -8.18
CA MET A 16 3.82 -3.30 -9.46
C MET A 16 4.95 -2.26 -9.36
N ILE A 17 4.70 -1.11 -8.74
CA ILE A 17 5.70 -0.06 -8.53
C ILE A 17 6.80 -0.59 -7.61
N LEU A 18 6.45 -1.16 -6.46
CA LEU A 18 7.41 -1.74 -5.52
C LEU A 18 8.22 -2.87 -6.15
N GLY A 19 7.56 -3.77 -6.88
CA GLY A 19 8.23 -4.83 -7.62
C GLY A 19 9.25 -4.29 -8.65
N SER A 20 8.91 -3.23 -9.38
CA SER A 20 9.80 -2.60 -10.36
C SER A 20 11.01 -1.92 -9.71
N LEU A 21 10.82 -1.27 -8.58
CA LEU A 21 11.91 -0.63 -7.82
C LEU A 21 12.88 -1.67 -7.25
N ILE A 22 12.35 -2.77 -6.71
CA ILE A 22 13.17 -3.91 -6.24
C ILE A 22 13.93 -4.53 -7.41
N ASP A 23 13.30 -4.69 -8.57
CA ASP A 23 13.94 -5.19 -9.79
C ASP A 23 15.09 -4.28 -10.24
N ALA A 24 14.93 -2.98 -10.10
CA ALA A 24 15.94 -1.96 -10.39
C ALA A 24 17.06 -1.89 -9.32
N GLY A 25 17.03 -2.74 -8.29
CA GLY A 25 18.08 -2.86 -7.28
C GLY A 25 17.81 -2.09 -5.99
N PHE A 26 16.56 -1.66 -5.74
CA PHE A 26 16.19 -1.13 -4.43
C PHE A 26 16.27 -2.23 -3.36
N ASN A 27 16.79 -1.91 -2.20
CA ASN A 27 17.00 -2.89 -1.13
C ASN A 27 15.68 -3.24 -0.45
N ARG A 28 15.24 -4.49 -0.62
CA ARG A 28 14.00 -5.03 -0.04
C ARG A 28 14.02 -5.03 1.49
N GLU A 29 15.17 -5.33 2.09
CA GLU A 29 15.32 -5.37 3.54
C GLU A 29 15.07 -3.98 4.12
N LYS A 30 15.58 -2.94 3.48
CA LYS A 30 15.34 -1.55 3.86
C LYS A 30 13.86 -1.18 3.76
N LEU A 31 13.17 -1.59 2.69
CA LEU A 31 11.72 -1.40 2.56
C LEU A 31 10.98 -2.08 3.72
N THR A 32 11.36 -3.32 4.04
CA THR A 32 10.76 -4.08 5.14
C THR A 32 10.96 -3.39 6.50
N GLU A 33 12.14 -2.84 6.76
CA GLU A 33 12.43 -2.09 7.98
C GLU A 33 11.60 -0.80 8.09
N GLU A 34 11.46 -0.07 6.99
CA GLU A 34 10.65 1.14 6.96
C GLU A 34 9.16 0.82 7.17
N LEU A 35 8.62 -0.20 6.51
CA LEU A 35 7.22 -0.59 6.65
C LEU A 35 6.87 -1.11 8.05
N LYS A 36 7.81 -1.72 8.79
CA LYS A 36 7.62 -2.09 10.20
C LYS A 36 7.28 -0.89 11.09
N LYS A 37 7.69 0.32 10.71
CA LYS A 37 7.40 1.55 11.44
C LYS A 37 5.91 1.92 11.47
N LEU A 38 5.10 1.33 10.59
CA LEU A 38 3.63 1.45 10.62
C LEU A 38 2.99 0.80 11.86
N GLY A 39 3.69 -0.12 12.53
CA GLY A 39 3.14 -0.86 13.66
C GLY A 39 2.06 -1.88 13.27
N ILE A 40 1.87 -2.14 11.99
CA ILE A 40 0.94 -3.17 11.51
C ILE A 40 1.65 -4.52 11.62
N SER A 41 0.97 -5.50 12.22
CA SER A 41 1.41 -6.90 12.31
C SER A 41 0.61 -7.78 11.33
N ASN A 42 0.93 -9.07 11.32
CA ASN A 42 0.18 -10.10 10.58
C ASN A 42 0.27 -10.01 9.05
N TYR A 43 1.37 -9.48 8.53
CA TYR A 43 1.71 -9.60 7.11
C TYR A 43 3.17 -10.03 6.92
N GLU A 44 3.45 -10.55 5.75
CA GLU A 44 4.79 -10.88 5.28
C GLU A 44 4.98 -10.35 3.86
N LEU A 45 6.17 -9.81 3.56
CA LEU A 45 6.51 -9.32 2.24
C LEU A 45 7.22 -10.42 1.47
N ASP A 46 6.75 -10.73 0.28
CA ASP A 46 7.41 -11.64 -0.66
C ASP A 46 7.77 -10.91 -1.95
N SER A 47 8.88 -11.30 -2.55
CA SER A 47 9.25 -10.84 -3.88
C SER A 47 9.95 -11.96 -4.65
N LYS A 48 9.48 -12.23 -5.85
CA LYS A 48 9.99 -13.32 -6.68
C LYS A 48 10.00 -12.95 -8.15
N LYS A 49 10.93 -13.54 -8.89
CA LYS A 49 10.94 -13.43 -10.34
C LYS A 49 9.78 -14.24 -10.92
N VAL A 50 9.05 -13.62 -11.82
CA VAL A 50 7.96 -14.24 -12.57
C VAL A 50 8.15 -13.99 -14.06
N LEU A 51 7.75 -14.99 -14.85
CA LEU A 51 7.76 -14.91 -16.31
C LEU A 51 6.32 -14.77 -16.80
N ARG A 52 6.01 -13.69 -17.53
CA ARG A 52 4.73 -13.51 -18.18
C ARG A 52 4.96 -13.07 -19.63
N SER A 53 4.30 -13.75 -20.57
CA SER A 53 4.44 -13.45 -22.02
C SER A 53 5.90 -13.31 -22.46
N GLN A 54 6.79 -14.17 -21.98
CA GLN A 54 8.24 -14.19 -22.25
C GLN A 54 9.03 -12.99 -21.67
N ILE A 55 8.40 -12.17 -20.84
CA ILE A 55 9.07 -11.06 -20.12
C ILE A 55 9.22 -11.46 -18.66
N THR A 56 10.44 -11.38 -18.15
CA THR A 56 10.74 -11.62 -16.74
C THR A 56 10.63 -10.31 -15.97
N GLY A 57 9.91 -10.34 -14.86
CA GLY A 57 9.78 -9.21 -13.93
C GLY A 57 9.84 -9.66 -12.49
N THR A 58 9.89 -8.72 -11.57
CA THR A 58 9.79 -9.00 -10.13
C THR A 58 8.36 -8.73 -9.69
N LYS A 59 7.69 -9.77 -9.18
CA LYS A 59 6.41 -9.64 -8.50
C LYS A 59 6.68 -9.36 -7.03
N PHE A 60 5.99 -8.37 -6.48
CA PHE A 60 5.93 -8.08 -5.05
C PHE A 60 4.56 -8.50 -4.53
N ASP A 61 4.51 -9.16 -3.39
CA ASP A 61 3.28 -9.63 -2.75
C ASP A 61 3.29 -9.28 -1.26
N VAL A 62 2.15 -8.84 -0.75
CA VAL A 62 1.87 -8.71 0.68
C VAL A 62 1.02 -9.91 1.11
N LEU A 63 1.62 -10.82 1.85
CA LEU A 63 0.95 -12.04 2.33
C LEU A 63 0.36 -11.78 3.71
N ILE A 64 -0.96 -11.78 3.81
CA ILE A 64 -1.67 -11.61 5.09
C ILE A 64 -1.67 -12.94 5.84
N LYS A 65 -1.20 -12.92 7.09
CA LYS A 65 -1.30 -14.08 7.99
C LYS A 65 -2.68 -14.04 8.66
N GLU A 66 -3.51 -15.01 8.34
CA GLU A 66 -4.84 -15.16 8.96
C GLU A 66 -4.69 -15.55 10.44
N ASP A 67 -4.85 -14.59 11.35
CA ASP A 67 -5.15 -14.89 12.74
C ASP A 67 -6.67 -15.04 12.88
N LYS A 68 -7.11 -16.19 13.44
CA LYS A 68 -8.53 -16.56 13.61
C LYS A 68 -9.36 -15.60 14.49
N ILE A 69 -8.74 -14.56 15.04
CA ILE A 69 -9.35 -13.67 16.04
C ILE A 69 -9.72 -12.28 15.47
N ASP A 70 -9.24 -11.90 14.29
CA ASP A 70 -9.29 -10.49 13.84
C ASP A 70 -10.17 -10.24 12.61
N ASN A 71 -11.26 -10.98 12.47
CA ASN A 71 -12.15 -10.90 11.30
C ASN A 71 -13.00 -9.61 11.22
N GLU A 72 -13.13 -8.81 12.28
CA GLU A 72 -13.92 -7.58 12.24
C GLU A 72 -13.09 -6.30 12.02
N HIS A 73 -11.85 -6.24 12.51
CA HIS A 73 -10.99 -5.06 12.37
C HIS A 73 -10.37 -4.90 10.98
N ASN A 74 -10.29 -5.98 10.20
CA ASN A 74 -9.68 -5.97 8.86
C ASN A 74 -10.62 -5.53 7.72
N ARG A 75 -11.93 -5.38 7.95
CA ARG A 75 -12.90 -5.28 6.85
C ARG A 75 -13.50 -3.89 6.61
N LYS A 76 -13.33 -2.92 7.50
CA LYS A 76 -13.97 -1.59 7.33
C LYS A 76 -13.11 -0.49 7.92
N ARG A 77 -11.94 -0.23 7.33
CA ARG A 77 -11.13 0.92 7.75
C ARG A 77 -11.66 2.18 7.07
N THR A 78 -11.93 3.19 7.89
CA THR A 78 -12.24 4.53 7.40
C THR A 78 -10.95 5.31 7.14
N LEU A 79 -11.04 6.40 6.37
CA LEU A 79 -9.92 7.34 6.18
C LEU A 79 -9.32 7.76 7.53
N LYS A 80 -10.16 8.02 8.56
CA LYS A 80 -9.71 8.40 9.90
C LYS A 80 -8.83 7.33 10.55
N ILE A 81 -9.20 6.06 10.45
CA ILE A 81 -8.42 4.95 11.02
C ILE A 81 -7.09 4.81 10.32
N ILE A 82 -7.08 4.84 8.98
CA ILE A 82 -5.85 4.72 8.17
C ILE A 82 -4.92 5.90 8.45
N SER A 83 -5.43 7.12 8.44
CA SER A 83 -4.65 8.33 8.77
C SER A 83 -4.11 8.29 10.20
N GLY A 84 -4.86 7.72 11.15
CA GLY A 84 -4.38 7.47 12.52
C GLY A 84 -3.15 6.55 12.54
N ILE A 85 -3.23 5.39 11.90
CA ILE A 85 -2.13 4.42 11.80
C ILE A 85 -0.88 5.10 11.21
N ILE A 86 -1.04 5.84 10.11
CA ILE A 86 0.08 6.50 9.43
C ILE A 86 0.68 7.62 10.33
N ASN A 87 -0.16 8.46 10.96
CA ASN A 87 0.30 9.56 11.80
C ASN A 87 1.01 9.08 13.07
N GLU A 88 0.54 8.02 13.71
CA GLU A 88 1.12 7.43 14.91
C GLU A 88 2.41 6.65 14.62
N SER A 89 2.68 6.33 13.36
CA SER A 89 3.88 5.64 12.94
C SER A 89 5.15 6.47 13.15
N THR A 90 6.31 5.83 13.13
CA THR A 90 7.62 6.50 13.15
C THR A 90 8.22 6.72 11.75
N LEU A 91 7.37 6.73 10.72
CA LEU A 91 7.75 7.06 9.35
C LEU A 91 8.16 8.52 9.19
N GLY A 92 8.93 8.81 8.15
CA GLY A 92 9.30 10.19 7.82
C GLY A 92 8.05 11.03 7.44
N GLU A 93 8.05 12.31 7.85
CA GLU A 93 6.89 13.22 7.64
C GLU A 93 6.49 13.37 6.17
N GLY A 94 7.44 13.28 5.24
CA GLY A 94 7.15 13.29 3.81
C GLY A 94 6.31 12.09 3.39
N VAL A 95 6.68 10.89 3.83
CA VAL A 95 5.95 9.65 3.55
C VAL A 95 4.55 9.71 4.14
N LYS A 96 4.42 10.12 5.41
CA LYS A 96 3.11 10.27 6.07
C LYS A 96 2.18 11.18 5.28
N ARG A 97 2.66 12.38 4.97
CA ARG A 97 1.89 13.40 4.23
C ARG A 97 1.43 12.88 2.86
N ASP A 98 2.35 12.29 2.10
CA ASP A 98 2.05 11.89 0.73
C ASP A 98 1.13 10.66 0.70
N SER A 99 1.31 9.69 1.61
CA SER A 99 0.42 8.54 1.78
C SER A 99 -1.00 8.97 2.20
N ILE A 100 -1.14 9.85 3.19
CA ILE A 100 -2.45 10.37 3.62
C ILE A 100 -3.15 11.07 2.46
N LYS A 101 -2.43 11.88 1.67
CA LYS A 101 -2.99 12.56 0.51
C LYS A 101 -3.53 11.59 -0.55
N ILE A 102 -2.87 10.46 -0.76
CA ILE A 102 -3.37 9.41 -1.67
C ILE A 102 -4.69 8.84 -1.12
N PHE A 103 -4.76 8.48 0.17
CA PHE A 103 -6.00 7.98 0.78
C PHE A 103 -7.14 9.01 0.78
N GLU A 104 -6.85 10.30 0.99
CA GLU A 104 -7.84 11.37 0.85
C GLU A 104 -8.41 11.46 -0.57
N ASN A 105 -7.56 11.32 -1.59
CA ASN A 105 -8.03 11.34 -2.98
C ASN A 105 -8.89 10.12 -3.30
N LEU A 106 -8.53 8.94 -2.78
CA LEU A 106 -9.34 7.73 -2.90
C LEU A 106 -10.68 7.89 -2.20
N ALA A 107 -10.69 8.41 -0.95
CA ALA A 107 -11.92 8.67 -0.22
C ALA A 107 -12.86 9.64 -0.96
N LYS A 108 -12.33 10.70 -1.57
CA LYS A 108 -13.12 11.64 -2.39
C LYS A 108 -13.72 10.95 -3.62
N ALA A 109 -12.98 10.06 -4.27
CA ALA A 109 -13.47 9.33 -5.43
C ALA A 109 -14.59 8.35 -5.05
N GLU A 110 -14.40 7.57 -3.98
CA GLU A 110 -15.39 6.64 -3.43
C GLU A 110 -16.65 7.38 -2.95
N ALA A 111 -16.48 8.48 -2.20
CA ALA A 111 -17.59 9.30 -1.71
C ALA A 111 -18.48 9.79 -2.86
N LYS A 112 -17.88 10.19 -3.98
CA LYS A 112 -18.61 10.61 -5.17
C LYS A 112 -19.43 9.48 -5.79
N ILE A 113 -18.88 8.26 -5.83
CA ILE A 113 -19.57 7.09 -6.39
C ILE A 113 -20.73 6.66 -5.49
N HIS A 114 -20.52 6.66 -4.17
CA HIS A 114 -21.50 6.21 -3.19
C HIS A 114 -22.46 7.31 -2.70
N ASN A 115 -22.32 8.54 -3.21
CA ASN A 115 -23.12 9.70 -2.80
C ASN A 115 -23.12 9.92 -1.27
N THR A 116 -21.93 9.88 -0.67
CA THR A 116 -21.68 10.07 0.77
C THR A 116 -20.57 11.10 0.98
N SER A 117 -20.20 11.39 2.25
CA SER A 117 -19.06 12.23 2.55
C SER A 117 -17.73 11.40 2.59
N PRO A 118 -16.57 11.99 2.31
CA PRO A 118 -15.28 11.29 2.39
C PRO A 118 -15.00 10.69 3.79
N GLU A 119 -15.53 11.32 4.84
CA GLU A 119 -15.38 10.90 6.23
C GLU A 119 -16.18 9.63 6.55
N GLU A 120 -17.29 9.41 5.83
CA GLU A 120 -18.18 8.25 5.98
C GLU A 120 -17.79 7.07 5.07
N VAL A 121 -16.83 7.28 4.18
CA VAL A 121 -16.37 6.20 3.30
C VAL A 121 -15.73 5.07 4.13
N HIS A 122 -16.19 3.87 3.88
CA HIS A 122 -15.58 2.65 4.33
C HIS A 122 -14.84 2.00 3.18
N PHE A 123 -13.53 1.95 3.25
CA PHE A 123 -12.73 1.25 2.25
C PHE A 123 -12.94 -0.26 2.38
N HIS A 124 -13.52 -0.87 1.38
CA HIS A 124 -13.77 -2.31 1.36
C HIS A 124 -12.53 -3.09 0.93
N GLU A 125 -11.87 -2.66 -0.13
CA GLU A 125 -10.66 -3.28 -0.68
C GLU A 125 -9.41 -2.47 -0.32
N VAL A 126 -9.43 -1.17 -0.52
CA VAL A 126 -8.28 -0.28 -0.31
C VAL A 126 -7.94 -0.05 1.17
N GLY A 127 -8.82 -0.43 2.09
CA GLY A 127 -8.57 -0.39 3.54
C GLY A 127 -7.85 -1.64 4.08
N ALA A 128 -7.62 -2.64 3.26
CA ALA A 128 -6.89 -3.83 3.63
C ALA A 128 -5.40 -3.53 3.87
N VAL A 129 -4.73 -4.41 4.60
CA VAL A 129 -3.32 -4.22 4.98
C VAL A 129 -2.41 -4.14 3.76
N ASP A 130 -2.64 -4.96 2.74
CA ASP A 130 -1.90 -4.96 1.48
C ASP A 130 -1.92 -3.58 0.80
N SER A 131 -3.11 -2.98 0.68
CA SER A 131 -3.26 -1.65 0.07
C SER A 131 -2.57 -0.54 0.88
N ILE A 132 -2.58 -0.64 2.22
CA ILE A 132 -1.84 0.31 3.06
C ILE A 132 -0.34 0.16 2.84
N ILE A 133 0.16 -1.06 2.79
CA ILE A 133 1.58 -1.37 2.53
C ILE A 133 1.99 -0.88 1.14
N ASP A 134 1.17 -1.10 0.13
CA ASP A 134 1.42 -0.69 -1.26
C ASP A 134 1.48 0.83 -1.44
N ILE A 135 0.66 1.58 -0.69
CA ILE A 135 0.60 3.05 -0.80
C ILE A 135 1.72 3.70 0.02
N VAL A 136 2.08 3.12 1.16
CA VAL A 136 3.12 3.68 2.05
C VAL A 136 4.52 3.31 1.58
N GLY A 137 4.69 2.12 1.00
CA GLY A 137 5.98 1.59 0.51
C GLY A 137 6.50 2.33 -0.70
#